data_bbd60a56b2cb7fa957a64623909fa247
#
_entry.id   bbd60a56b2cb7fa957a64623909fa247
#
_cell.length_a   1.000
_cell.length_b   1.000
_cell.length_c   1.000
_cell.angle_alpha   90.00
_cell.angle_beta   90.00
_cell.angle_gamma   90.00
#
_symmetry.space_group_name_H-M   'P 1'
#
loop_
_entity.id
_entity.type
_entity.pdbx_description
1 polymer ?
#
loop_
_entity_poly.entity_id
_entity_poly.type
_entity_poly.pdbx_seq_one_letter_code
_entity_poly.pdbx_strand_id
1 'polypeptide(L)'
;MNYHNAKFIKSAAAPSDFISDGLPQVVFAGKSNVGKSSVINRLLNRKNFARVGATPGKTVHVNYFLIDGQIYFTDLPGYGYARVSAAEKQRWGKLMEAFFARPDAISLGVLIVDARHKPTQDDVLMAGWFLATGRPMIVAANKCDKLSASEKAACTDLISETLTLPAEIPVLLFSAEKGTNREALLKEIVDIAKR
;
A
#
# COMPACT_ATOMS: atom_id res chain seq x y z
N MET A 1 2.53 18.71 8.40
CA MET A 1 1.69 18.23 7.28
C MET A 1 0.26 18.07 7.77
N ASN A 2 -0.70 18.65 7.08
CA ASN A 2 -2.11 18.56 7.41
C ASN A 2 -2.79 17.44 6.58
N TYR A 3 -2.96 16.27 7.18
CA TYR A 3 -3.56 15.10 6.51
C TYR A 3 -5.05 15.27 6.16
N HIS A 4 -5.74 16.24 6.76
CA HIS A 4 -7.12 16.56 6.39
C HIS A 4 -7.20 17.31 5.07
N ASN A 5 -6.13 18.00 4.66
CA ASN A 5 -6.01 18.66 3.36
C ASN A 5 -5.57 17.65 2.29
N ALA A 6 -6.42 16.68 2.04
CA ALA A 6 -6.20 15.64 1.03
C ALA A 6 -7.15 15.85 -0.15
N LYS A 7 -6.62 15.78 -1.38
CA LYS A 7 -7.38 15.92 -2.63
C LYS A 7 -7.13 14.72 -3.53
N PHE A 8 -8.19 14.14 -4.08
CA PHE A 8 -8.07 13.21 -5.18
C PHE A 8 -7.65 13.98 -6.44
N ILE A 9 -6.60 13.54 -7.11
CA ILE A 9 -6.07 14.22 -8.31
C ILE A 9 -6.54 13.50 -9.57
N LYS A 10 -6.21 12.20 -9.70
CA LYS A 10 -6.57 11.42 -10.89
C LYS A 10 -6.45 9.91 -10.66
N SER A 11 -7.06 9.16 -11.55
CA SER A 11 -6.80 7.73 -11.75
C SER A 11 -6.02 7.53 -13.04
N ALA A 12 -4.89 6.84 -12.98
CA ALA A 12 -4.06 6.53 -14.13
C ALA A 12 -4.34 5.10 -14.59
N ALA A 13 -4.77 4.95 -15.84
CA ALA A 13 -5.05 3.66 -16.49
C ALA A 13 -3.90 3.19 -17.39
N ALA A 14 -3.00 4.10 -17.76
CA ALA A 14 -1.86 3.85 -18.63
C ALA A 14 -0.60 4.54 -18.10
N PRO A 15 0.61 4.09 -18.49
CA PRO A 15 1.86 4.71 -18.07
C PRO A 15 1.98 6.20 -18.40
N SER A 16 1.38 6.66 -19.49
CA SER A 16 1.32 8.08 -19.88
C SER A 16 0.59 8.97 -18.86
N ASP A 17 -0.24 8.36 -18.02
CA ASP A 17 -1.03 9.07 -17.01
C ASP A 17 -0.32 9.20 -15.67
N PHE A 18 0.82 8.53 -15.49
CA PHE A 18 1.55 8.54 -14.22
C PHE A 18 2.05 9.95 -13.89
N ILE A 19 1.89 10.34 -12.62
CA ILE A 19 2.40 11.63 -12.15
C ILE A 19 3.93 11.57 -12.02
N SER A 20 4.59 12.65 -12.46
CA SER A 20 6.05 12.82 -12.43
C SER A 20 6.44 14.28 -12.25
N ASP A 21 5.77 14.98 -11.32
CA ASP A 21 5.99 16.40 -11.02
C ASP A 21 7.08 16.63 -9.96
N GLY A 22 7.76 15.57 -9.54
CA GLY A 22 8.86 15.63 -8.57
C GLY A 22 8.43 15.60 -7.10
N LEU A 23 7.14 15.61 -6.79
CA LEU A 23 6.70 15.45 -5.41
C LEU A 23 6.88 14.01 -4.92
N PRO A 24 7.25 13.81 -3.63
CA PRO A 24 7.39 12.49 -3.05
C PRO A 24 6.12 11.66 -3.18
N GLN A 25 6.26 10.36 -3.46
CA GLN A 25 5.14 9.43 -3.53
C GLN A 25 5.28 8.31 -2.47
N VAL A 26 4.27 8.19 -1.62
CA VAL A 26 4.07 7.02 -0.75
C VAL A 26 3.13 6.07 -1.45
N VAL A 27 3.64 4.89 -1.78
CA VAL A 27 2.97 3.93 -2.65
C VAL A 27 2.36 2.81 -1.82
N PHE A 28 1.05 2.69 -1.86
CA PHE A 28 0.28 1.67 -1.14
C PHE A 28 -0.07 0.50 -2.06
N ALA A 29 0.33 -0.69 -1.67
CA ALA A 29 -0.03 -1.94 -2.32
C ALA A 29 -0.66 -2.92 -1.32
N GLY A 30 -1.44 -3.86 -1.83
CA GLY A 30 -2.04 -4.90 -0.99
C GLY A 30 -3.07 -5.71 -1.77
N LYS A 31 -3.28 -6.93 -1.31
CA LYS A 31 -4.26 -7.84 -1.87
C LYS A 31 -5.67 -7.25 -1.78
N SER A 32 -6.53 -7.62 -2.72
CA SER A 32 -7.95 -7.27 -2.67
C SER A 32 -8.57 -7.65 -1.32
N ASN A 33 -9.36 -6.75 -0.74
CA ASN A 33 -10.02 -6.91 0.57
C ASN A 33 -9.08 -7.01 1.80
N VAL A 34 -7.79 -6.73 1.64
CA VAL A 34 -6.86 -6.64 2.78
C VAL A 34 -7.14 -5.42 3.67
N GLY A 35 -7.88 -4.45 3.13
CA GLY A 35 -8.23 -3.19 3.81
C GLY A 35 -7.34 -2.01 3.42
N LYS A 36 -6.69 -2.05 2.25
CA LYS A 36 -5.80 -0.98 1.75
C LYS A 36 -6.47 0.40 1.78
N SER A 37 -7.65 0.56 1.18
CA SER A 37 -8.41 1.82 1.22
C SER A 37 -8.81 2.22 2.64
N SER A 38 -9.08 1.26 3.52
CA SER A 38 -9.37 1.54 4.93
C SER A 38 -8.14 2.07 5.68
N VAL A 39 -6.94 1.53 5.38
CA VAL A 39 -5.67 2.04 5.90
C VAL A 39 -5.44 3.47 5.44
N ILE A 40 -5.54 3.76 4.15
CA ILE A 40 -5.40 5.11 3.59
C ILE A 40 -6.41 6.07 4.25
N ASN A 41 -7.68 5.70 4.34
CA ASN A 41 -8.71 6.50 4.99
C ASN A 41 -8.40 6.77 6.47
N ARG A 42 -7.87 5.75 7.19
CA ARG A 42 -7.47 5.89 8.59
C ARG A 42 -6.28 6.83 8.75
N LEU A 43 -5.27 6.74 7.88
CA LEU A 43 -4.13 7.64 7.90
C LEU A 43 -4.56 9.09 7.69
N LEU A 44 -5.45 9.34 6.74
CA LEU A 44 -5.98 10.66 6.41
C LEU A 44 -7.05 11.16 7.39
N ASN A 45 -7.48 10.31 8.33
CA ASN A 45 -8.62 10.57 9.22
C ASN A 45 -9.88 11.02 8.44
N ARG A 46 -10.13 10.36 7.31
CA ARG A 46 -11.26 10.63 6.41
C ARG A 46 -12.12 9.37 6.25
N LYS A 47 -13.43 9.55 6.14
CA LYS A 47 -14.35 8.45 5.82
C LYS A 47 -14.59 8.40 4.32
N ASN A 48 -14.47 7.21 3.71
CA ASN A 48 -14.80 6.94 2.28
C ASN A 48 -14.06 7.83 1.26
N PHE A 49 -12.89 8.38 1.61
CA PHE A 49 -12.10 9.20 0.71
C PHE A 49 -11.40 8.35 -0.34
N ALA A 50 -10.60 7.37 0.08
CA ALA A 50 -10.22 6.25 -0.77
C ALA A 50 -11.40 5.26 -0.79
N ARG A 51 -11.92 4.90 -1.97
CA ARG A 51 -13.13 4.09 -2.08
C ARG A 51 -12.92 2.70 -1.51
N VAL A 52 -13.70 2.36 -0.47
CA VAL A 52 -13.79 1.01 0.09
C VAL A 52 -14.83 0.23 -0.71
N GLY A 53 -14.49 -0.96 -1.21
CA GLY A 53 -15.45 -1.84 -1.87
C GLY A 53 -15.76 -1.49 -3.34
N ALA A 54 -14.81 -0.90 -4.07
CA ALA A 54 -14.91 -0.84 -5.53
C ALA A 54 -15.18 -2.25 -6.08
N THR A 55 -16.18 -2.37 -6.94
CA THR A 55 -16.62 -3.65 -7.52
C THR A 55 -15.38 -4.38 -8.09
N PRO A 56 -15.11 -5.62 -7.66
CA PRO A 56 -13.96 -6.38 -8.15
C PRO A 56 -14.00 -6.45 -9.69
N GLY A 57 -12.86 -6.18 -10.33
CA GLY A 57 -12.70 -6.35 -11.78
C GLY A 57 -13.09 -5.14 -12.64
N LYS A 58 -13.59 -4.03 -12.09
CA LYS A 58 -14.07 -2.94 -12.97
C LYS A 58 -13.00 -1.95 -13.44
N THR A 59 -11.87 -1.77 -12.78
CA THR A 59 -10.85 -0.86 -13.32
C THR A 59 -9.48 -1.03 -12.63
N VAL A 60 -8.48 -1.33 -13.43
CA VAL A 60 -7.09 -1.38 -13.01
C VAL A 60 -6.52 0.03 -13.13
N HIS A 61 -6.56 0.79 -12.04
CA HIS A 61 -6.03 2.16 -12.00
C HIS A 61 -5.08 2.36 -10.83
N VAL A 62 -4.07 3.18 -11.04
CA VAL A 62 -3.28 3.82 -10.00
C VAL A 62 -3.98 5.12 -9.60
N ASN A 63 -4.37 5.26 -8.33
CA ASN A 63 -5.06 6.45 -7.85
C ASN A 63 -4.10 7.36 -7.10
N TYR A 64 -4.14 8.65 -7.39
CA TYR A 64 -3.28 9.65 -6.77
C TYR A 64 -4.07 10.59 -5.88
N PHE A 65 -3.64 10.71 -4.63
CA PHE A 65 -4.18 11.65 -3.65
C PHE A 65 -3.07 12.59 -3.20
N LEU A 66 -3.22 13.88 -3.44
CA LEU A 66 -2.27 14.90 -3.00
C LEU A 66 -2.60 15.31 -1.57
N ILE A 67 -1.63 15.22 -0.68
CA ILE A 67 -1.76 15.52 0.74
C ILE A 67 -1.02 16.82 1.03
N ASP A 68 -1.76 17.83 1.49
CA ASP A 68 -1.26 19.15 1.90
C ASP A 68 -0.39 19.86 0.84
N GLY A 69 -0.55 19.49 -0.44
CA GLY A 69 0.26 20.02 -1.55
C GLY A 69 1.72 19.55 -1.53
N GLN A 70 2.10 18.58 -0.71
CA GLN A 70 3.50 18.25 -0.45
C GLN A 70 3.89 16.81 -0.83
N ILE A 71 2.95 15.84 -0.80
CA ILE A 71 3.22 14.42 -1.00
C ILE A 71 2.02 13.74 -1.65
N TYR A 72 2.28 12.74 -2.47
CA TYR A 72 1.23 11.86 -2.97
C TYR A 72 1.09 10.60 -2.12
N PHE A 73 -0.16 10.25 -1.81
CA PHE A 73 -0.52 8.88 -1.51
C PHE A 73 -0.96 8.23 -2.82
N THR A 74 -0.17 7.26 -3.27
CA THR A 74 -0.38 6.56 -4.55
C THR A 74 -0.94 5.18 -4.24
N ASP A 75 -2.21 4.97 -4.57
CA ASP A 75 -2.95 3.74 -4.30
C ASP A 75 -2.90 2.82 -5.53
N LEU A 76 -2.08 1.76 -5.46
CA LEU A 76 -1.98 0.78 -6.52
C LEU A 76 -3.22 -0.11 -6.59
N PRO A 77 -3.62 -0.60 -7.78
CA PRO A 77 -4.73 -1.53 -7.90
C PRO A 77 -4.45 -2.81 -7.09
N GLY A 78 -5.45 -3.27 -6.36
CA GLY A 78 -5.35 -4.52 -5.58
C GLY A 78 -5.05 -5.72 -6.49
N TYR A 79 -4.41 -6.72 -5.93
CA TYR A 79 -4.10 -7.99 -6.59
C TYR A 79 -4.85 -9.16 -5.94
N GLY A 80 -4.67 -10.38 -6.47
CA GLY A 80 -5.23 -11.60 -5.88
C GLY A 80 -6.75 -11.73 -6.01
N TYR A 81 -7.35 -11.14 -7.02
CA TYR A 81 -8.77 -11.37 -7.31
C TYR A 81 -9.01 -12.79 -7.85
N ALA A 82 -9.89 -13.54 -7.19
CA ALA A 82 -10.22 -14.90 -7.60
C ALA A 82 -10.97 -15.00 -8.95
N ARG A 83 -11.64 -13.90 -9.36
CA ARG A 83 -12.51 -13.88 -10.54
C ARG A 83 -12.18 -12.67 -11.43
N VAL A 84 -11.01 -12.70 -12.07
CA VAL A 84 -10.63 -11.75 -13.12
C VAL A 84 -10.23 -12.51 -14.38
N SER A 85 -10.54 -11.95 -15.53
CA SER A 85 -10.16 -12.54 -16.82
C SER A 85 -8.63 -12.54 -17.01
N ALA A 86 -8.13 -13.41 -17.86
CA ALA A 86 -6.69 -13.42 -18.22
C ALA A 86 -6.26 -12.06 -18.78
N ALA A 87 -7.13 -11.40 -19.58
CA ALA A 87 -6.85 -10.08 -20.13
C ALA A 87 -6.71 -8.99 -19.05
N GLU A 88 -7.52 -9.04 -17.99
CA GLU A 88 -7.42 -8.11 -16.86
C GLU A 88 -6.15 -8.35 -16.06
N LYS A 89 -5.77 -9.62 -15.81
CA LYS A 89 -4.49 -9.96 -15.17
C LYS A 89 -3.30 -9.44 -15.97
N GLN A 90 -3.33 -9.61 -17.29
CA GLN A 90 -2.27 -9.12 -18.17
C GLN A 90 -2.19 -7.59 -18.16
N ARG A 91 -3.34 -6.90 -18.18
CA ARG A 91 -3.40 -5.43 -18.09
C ARG A 91 -2.86 -4.93 -16.74
N TRP A 92 -3.24 -5.59 -15.66
CA TRP A 92 -2.71 -5.31 -14.32
C TRP A 92 -1.18 -5.49 -14.29
N GLY A 93 -0.66 -6.61 -14.81
CA GLY A 93 0.77 -6.90 -14.85
C GLY A 93 1.55 -5.82 -15.60
N LYS A 94 1.12 -5.48 -16.84
CA LYS A 94 1.75 -4.43 -17.64
C LYS A 94 1.75 -3.06 -16.96
N LEU A 95 0.65 -2.69 -16.29
CA LEU A 95 0.56 -1.43 -15.55
C LEU A 95 1.53 -1.41 -14.37
N MET A 96 1.64 -2.53 -13.63
CA MET A 96 2.55 -2.65 -12.49
C MET A 96 4.01 -2.67 -12.93
N GLU A 97 4.36 -3.44 -13.96
CA GLU A 97 5.70 -3.43 -14.56
C GLU A 97 6.13 -2.02 -14.94
N ALA A 98 5.27 -1.28 -15.65
CA ALA A 98 5.54 0.11 -16.04
C ALA A 98 5.65 1.05 -14.85
N PHE A 99 4.88 0.82 -13.77
CA PHE A 99 4.95 1.63 -12.55
C PHE A 99 6.27 1.41 -11.81
N PHE A 100 6.64 0.15 -11.58
CA PHE A 100 7.88 -0.21 -10.85
C PHE A 100 9.16 -0.01 -11.69
N ALA A 101 9.04 0.12 -13.02
CA ALA A 101 10.16 0.55 -13.87
C ALA A 101 10.61 2.01 -13.62
N ARG A 102 9.90 2.74 -12.75
CA ARG A 102 10.18 4.14 -12.38
C ARG A 102 10.48 4.26 -10.87
N PRO A 103 11.55 3.65 -10.37
CA PRO A 103 11.85 3.61 -8.93
C PRO A 103 12.01 5.00 -8.33
N ASP A 104 12.43 6.01 -9.11
CA ASP A 104 12.59 7.38 -8.63
C ASP A 104 11.26 8.07 -8.26
N ALA A 105 10.15 7.58 -8.77
CA ALA A 105 8.83 8.05 -8.36
C ALA A 105 8.40 7.53 -6.99
N ILE A 106 9.07 6.50 -6.44
CA ILE A 106 8.71 5.86 -5.18
C ILE A 106 9.61 6.39 -4.07
N SER A 107 9.06 7.17 -3.16
CA SER A 107 9.78 7.64 -1.96
C SER A 107 9.66 6.65 -0.81
N LEU A 108 8.52 5.97 -0.69
CA LEU A 108 8.25 4.92 0.29
C LEU A 108 7.24 3.91 -0.27
N GLY A 109 7.54 2.62 -0.15
CA GLY A 109 6.56 1.55 -0.35
C GLY A 109 5.86 1.17 0.96
N VAL A 110 4.53 1.04 0.94
CA VAL A 110 3.73 0.53 2.06
C VAL A 110 2.97 -0.70 1.57
N LEU A 111 3.46 -1.88 1.90
CA LEU A 111 2.78 -3.14 1.60
C LEU A 111 1.81 -3.48 2.74
N ILE A 112 0.54 -3.62 2.41
CA ILE A 112 -0.50 -3.95 3.38
C ILE A 112 -0.84 -5.44 3.25
N VAL A 113 -0.65 -6.19 4.33
CA VAL A 113 -0.99 -7.60 4.46
C VAL A 113 -2.04 -7.82 5.54
N ASP A 114 -2.73 -8.95 5.50
CA ASP A 114 -3.71 -9.31 6.54
C ASP A 114 -2.98 -10.02 7.69
N ALA A 115 -2.95 -9.40 8.87
CA ALA A 115 -2.24 -9.92 10.05
C ALA A 115 -2.74 -11.30 10.51
N ARG A 116 -3.97 -11.69 10.14
CA ARG A 116 -4.61 -12.95 10.55
C ARG A 116 -4.14 -14.17 9.77
N HIS A 117 -3.41 -13.96 8.67
CA HIS A 117 -3.05 -15.01 7.73
C HIS A 117 -1.59 -14.90 7.30
N LYS A 118 -1.01 -16.07 7.00
CA LYS A 118 0.29 -16.10 6.33
C LYS A 118 0.18 -15.35 4.97
N PRO A 119 1.15 -14.49 4.63
CA PRO A 119 1.19 -13.83 3.33
C PRO A 119 1.10 -14.81 2.16
N THR A 120 0.39 -14.40 1.10
CA THR A 120 0.19 -15.22 -0.10
C THR A 120 1.37 -15.07 -1.07
N GLN A 121 1.45 -15.92 -2.10
CA GLN A 121 2.45 -15.79 -3.15
C GLN A 121 2.39 -14.44 -3.87
N ASP A 122 1.19 -13.87 -4.03
CA ASP A 122 1.03 -12.54 -4.61
C ASP A 122 1.61 -11.44 -3.69
N ASP A 123 1.53 -11.61 -2.36
CA ASP A 123 2.16 -10.70 -1.40
C ASP A 123 3.69 -10.81 -1.47
N VAL A 124 4.23 -12.02 -1.61
CA VAL A 124 5.68 -12.26 -1.82
C VAL A 124 6.16 -11.61 -3.10
N LEU A 125 5.43 -11.79 -4.22
CA LEU A 125 5.75 -11.14 -5.50
C LEU A 125 5.76 -9.61 -5.37
N MET A 126 4.76 -9.03 -4.73
CA MET A 126 4.66 -7.59 -4.54
C MET A 126 5.79 -7.06 -3.63
N ALA A 127 6.13 -7.78 -2.55
CA ALA A 127 7.28 -7.44 -1.72
C ALA A 127 8.58 -7.45 -2.55
N GLY A 128 8.76 -8.47 -3.39
CA GLY A 128 9.90 -8.56 -4.31
C GLY A 128 10.00 -7.36 -5.26
N TRP A 129 8.90 -6.87 -5.78
CA TRP A 129 8.89 -5.68 -6.63
C TRP A 129 9.32 -4.42 -5.87
N PHE A 130 8.80 -4.21 -4.65
CA PHE A 130 9.27 -3.10 -3.82
C PHE A 130 10.76 -3.21 -3.49
N LEU A 131 11.22 -4.38 -3.06
CA LEU A 131 12.63 -4.61 -2.75
C LEU A 131 13.55 -4.33 -3.95
N ALA A 132 13.13 -4.73 -5.15
CA ALA A 132 13.87 -4.50 -6.39
C ALA A 132 14.04 -3.01 -6.74
N THR A 133 13.21 -2.12 -6.19
CA THR A 133 13.36 -0.67 -6.38
C THR A 133 14.53 -0.08 -5.61
N GLY A 134 15.04 -0.76 -4.57
CA GLY A 134 16.03 -0.22 -3.64
C GLY A 134 15.51 0.95 -2.79
N ARG A 135 14.20 1.22 -2.79
CA ARG A 135 13.59 2.31 -2.03
C ARG A 135 13.11 1.83 -0.66
N PRO A 136 13.02 2.73 0.32
CA PRO A 136 12.46 2.41 1.63
C PRO A 136 11.09 1.72 1.52
N MET A 137 10.86 0.74 2.39
CA MET A 137 9.63 -0.04 2.43
C MET A 137 9.20 -0.30 3.87
N ILE A 138 7.89 -0.37 4.09
CA ILE A 138 7.27 -0.77 5.35
C ILE A 138 6.18 -1.79 5.04
N VAL A 139 6.04 -2.80 5.90
CA VAL A 139 4.90 -3.71 5.85
C VAL A 139 3.92 -3.35 6.96
N ALA A 140 2.67 -3.07 6.60
CA ALA A 140 1.58 -2.82 7.54
C ALA A 140 0.69 -4.07 7.65
N ALA A 141 0.83 -4.80 8.76
CA ALA A 141 0.03 -5.99 9.08
C ALA A 141 -1.33 -5.55 9.62
N ASN A 142 -2.29 -5.34 8.71
CA ASN A 142 -3.61 -4.80 9.04
C ASN A 142 -4.52 -5.85 9.68
N LYS A 143 -5.56 -5.40 10.38
CA LYS A 143 -6.54 -6.19 11.15
C LYS A 143 -5.96 -6.86 12.39
N CYS A 144 -4.89 -6.31 12.96
CA CYS A 144 -4.28 -6.84 14.19
C CYS A 144 -5.22 -6.79 15.40
N ASP A 145 -6.29 -5.99 15.35
CA ASP A 145 -7.37 -5.96 16.35
C ASP A 145 -8.16 -7.27 16.45
N LYS A 146 -8.05 -8.14 15.46
CA LYS A 146 -8.68 -9.46 15.42
C LYS A 146 -7.78 -10.57 16.00
N LEU A 147 -6.57 -10.25 16.41
CA LEU A 147 -5.58 -11.19 16.95
C LEU A 147 -5.54 -11.12 18.47
N SER A 148 -5.35 -12.27 19.11
CA SER A 148 -4.95 -12.39 20.53
C SER A 148 -3.52 -11.86 20.75
N ALA A 149 -3.12 -11.71 22.01
CA ALA A 149 -1.78 -11.24 22.35
C ALA A 149 -0.68 -12.19 21.85
N SER A 150 -0.89 -13.50 21.96
CA SER A 150 0.06 -14.51 21.47
C SER A 150 0.20 -14.52 19.95
N GLU A 151 -0.92 -14.38 19.23
CA GLU A 151 -0.90 -14.29 17.76
C GLU A 151 -0.18 -13.03 17.28
N LYS A 152 -0.37 -11.88 17.95
CA LYS A 152 0.35 -10.66 17.64
C LYS A 152 1.85 -10.79 17.79
N ALA A 153 2.31 -11.51 18.84
CA ALA A 153 3.74 -11.72 19.08
C ALA A 153 4.42 -12.53 17.97
N ALA A 154 3.71 -13.53 17.41
CA ALA A 154 4.25 -14.39 16.35
C ALA A 154 4.02 -13.86 14.93
N CYS A 155 3.06 -12.95 14.76
CA CYS A 155 2.60 -12.49 13.44
C CYS A 155 3.68 -11.76 12.65
N THR A 156 4.45 -10.89 13.29
CA THR A 156 5.46 -10.07 12.62
C THR A 156 6.61 -10.92 12.07
N ASP A 157 7.06 -11.91 12.84
CA ASP A 157 8.12 -12.80 12.43
C ASP A 157 7.66 -13.69 11.27
N LEU A 158 6.47 -14.27 11.37
CA LEU A 158 5.88 -15.06 10.29
C LEU A 158 5.75 -14.26 8.98
N ILE A 159 5.33 -12.99 9.06
CA ILE A 159 5.22 -12.13 7.89
C ILE A 159 6.60 -11.83 7.31
N SER A 160 7.57 -11.44 8.14
CA SER A 160 8.93 -11.12 7.72
C SER A 160 9.61 -12.32 7.04
N GLU A 161 9.54 -13.50 7.65
CA GLU A 161 10.07 -14.74 7.08
C GLU A 161 9.40 -15.09 5.75
N THR A 162 8.05 -15.03 5.71
CA THR A 162 7.30 -15.42 4.50
C THR A 162 7.59 -14.50 3.33
N LEU A 163 7.72 -13.20 3.57
CA LEU A 163 8.03 -12.20 2.55
C LEU A 163 9.53 -12.08 2.27
N THR A 164 10.37 -12.83 3.01
CA THR A 164 11.84 -12.80 2.89
C THR A 164 12.39 -11.37 3.02
N LEU A 165 11.90 -10.66 4.04
CA LEU A 165 12.29 -9.26 4.24
C LEU A 165 13.69 -9.14 4.85
N PRO A 166 14.52 -8.20 4.36
CA PRO A 166 15.70 -7.73 5.07
C PRO A 166 15.36 -7.23 6.49
N ALA A 167 16.28 -7.39 7.44
CA ALA A 167 16.05 -7.07 8.85
C ALA A 167 15.71 -5.60 9.12
N GLU A 168 16.14 -4.70 8.25
CA GLU A 168 15.89 -3.26 8.32
C GLU A 168 14.47 -2.86 7.91
N ILE A 169 13.69 -3.76 7.28
CA ILE A 169 12.33 -3.45 6.86
C ILE A 169 11.35 -3.73 8.00
N PRO A 170 10.71 -2.69 8.55
CA PRO A 170 9.79 -2.87 9.66
C PRO A 170 8.47 -3.51 9.23
N VAL A 171 8.00 -4.46 10.06
CA VAL A 171 6.63 -4.98 10.00
C VAL A 171 5.85 -4.37 11.16
N LEU A 172 4.91 -3.47 10.85
CA LEU A 172 4.08 -2.78 11.82
C LEU A 172 2.71 -3.45 11.94
N LEU A 173 2.35 -3.91 13.14
CA LEU A 173 0.96 -4.29 13.43
C LEU A 173 0.07 -3.05 13.27
N PHE A 174 -1.00 -3.16 12.48
CA PHE A 174 -1.90 -2.04 12.18
C PHE A 174 -3.35 -2.45 12.34
N SER A 175 -4.19 -1.50 12.75
CA SER A 175 -5.64 -1.65 12.67
C SER A 175 -6.28 -0.40 12.06
N ALA A 176 -6.79 -0.53 10.85
CA ALA A 176 -7.57 0.54 10.23
C ALA A 176 -8.88 0.80 10.99
N GLU A 177 -9.44 -0.21 11.67
CA GLU A 177 -10.66 -0.11 12.47
C GLU A 177 -10.43 0.65 13.77
N LYS A 178 -9.40 0.27 14.54
CA LYS A 178 -9.10 0.84 15.87
C LYS A 178 -8.11 2.00 15.84
N GLY A 179 -7.37 2.17 14.73
CA GLY A 179 -6.31 3.18 14.61
C GLY A 179 -5.00 2.78 15.31
N THR A 180 -4.81 1.51 15.62
CA THR A 180 -3.57 1.01 16.22
C THR A 180 -2.38 1.35 15.32
N ASN A 181 -1.33 1.92 15.90
CA ASN A 181 -0.08 2.32 15.23
C ASN A 181 -0.25 3.32 14.05
N ARG A 182 -1.38 4.04 14.01
CA ARG A 182 -1.58 5.10 13.00
C ARG A 182 -0.47 6.14 13.05
N GLU A 183 -0.17 6.66 14.24
CA GLU A 183 0.85 7.71 14.40
C GLU A 183 2.27 7.20 14.09
N ALA A 184 2.57 5.94 14.40
CA ALA A 184 3.84 5.33 14.07
C ALA A 184 4.04 5.27 12.55
N LEU A 185 3.04 4.78 11.79
CA LEU A 185 3.13 4.73 10.33
C LEU A 185 3.18 6.13 9.71
N LEU A 186 2.42 7.09 10.24
CA LEU A 186 2.48 8.49 9.77
C LEU A 186 3.85 9.13 10.01
N LYS A 187 4.50 8.83 11.13
CA LYS A 187 5.86 9.32 11.42
C LYS A 187 6.84 8.83 10.35
N GLU A 188 6.84 7.54 10.07
CA GLU A 188 7.71 6.97 9.01
C GLU A 188 7.46 7.62 7.64
N ILE A 189 6.18 7.85 7.29
CA ILE A 189 5.80 8.52 6.04
C ILE A 189 6.36 9.95 5.99
N VAL A 190 6.26 10.71 7.09
CA VAL A 190 6.76 12.09 7.14
C VAL A 190 8.28 12.15 7.10
N ASP A 191 8.95 11.27 7.83
CA ASP A 191 10.42 11.26 7.91
C ASP A 191 11.05 10.98 6.54
N ILE A 192 10.41 10.17 5.71
CA ILE A 192 10.85 9.87 4.34
C ILE A 192 10.47 11.00 3.37
N ALA A 193 9.30 11.61 3.53
CA ALA A 193 8.88 12.72 2.68
C ALA A 193 9.74 13.98 2.83
N LYS A 194 10.55 14.07 3.90
CA LYS A 194 11.44 15.20 4.18
C LYS A 194 12.89 14.99 3.71
N ARG A 195 13.23 13.79 3.25
CA ARG A 195 14.53 13.44 2.67
C ARG A 195 14.56 13.69 1.18
#